data_372a4eacca908de148460313519709aa
#
_entry.id   372a4eacca908de148460313519709aa
#
_cell.length_a   1.000
_cell.length_b   1.000
_cell.length_c   1.000
_cell.angle_alpha   90.00
_cell.angle_beta   90.00
_cell.angle_gamma   90.00
#
_symmetry.space_group_name_H-M   'P 1'
#
loop_
_entity.id
_entity.type
_entity.pdbx_description
1 polymer ?
#
loop_
_entity_poly.entity_id
_entity_poly.type
_entity_poly.pdbx_seq_one_letter_code
_entity_poly.pdbx_strand_id
1 'polypeptide(L)'
;LTTLVSAAVLAAGALALVPAPAHAEDVITTQEYFSYYHLDQARAKGYTGKGVTIALFDGPVDTSAPELKGANITDKSRCTIEAAPSSKTHGTAMASLLVSRDYGVAPDAALLTYQSTTKDDVSGGTCENLGGKRYDSISHLINQAIDDGAQIISFSQGSEARGDDVKWAIARAIEQGVVVVAAAGNSKTDENDAGLQWWSGVVGVSAITADGQRADYSSWGNGVTTAAVGGPVTVRDYGTGVLRPMNGTSVATPLAAGMLALARQKWPDATANQLLQVVTKTALNPNHE
;
A
#
# COMPACT_ATOMS: atom_id res chain seq x y z
N LEU A 1 -18.53 -65.78 59.98
CA LEU A 1 -18.94 -64.72 59.04
C LEU A 1 -17.77 -63.76 58.88
N THR A 2 -17.09 -63.87 57.75
CA THR A 2 -15.94 -63.07 57.37
C THR A 2 -16.34 -62.09 56.31
N THR A 3 -16.33 -60.81 56.60
CA THR A 3 -16.61 -59.71 55.66
C THR A 3 -15.33 -59.29 55.00
N LEU A 4 -15.26 -59.46 53.69
CA LEU A 4 -14.21 -58.90 52.80
C LEU A 4 -14.58 -57.45 52.43
N VAL A 5 -13.67 -56.50 52.78
CA VAL A 5 -13.74 -55.12 52.34
C VAL A 5 -12.84 -54.97 51.12
N SER A 6 -13.46 -54.71 49.97
CA SER A 6 -12.74 -54.41 48.73
C SER A 6 -12.40 -52.91 48.67
N ALA A 7 -11.15 -52.58 48.67
CA ALA A 7 -10.70 -51.21 48.43
C ALA A 7 -10.53 -50.95 46.93
N ALA A 8 -11.33 -50.04 46.39
CA ALA A 8 -11.21 -49.56 45.02
C ALA A 8 -10.16 -48.42 44.96
N VAL A 9 -9.06 -48.65 44.26
CA VAL A 9 -8.05 -47.63 43.95
C VAL A 9 -8.49 -46.85 42.71
N LEU A 10 -8.87 -45.57 42.92
CA LEU A 10 -9.11 -44.61 41.84
C LEU A 10 -7.77 -44.05 41.36
N ALA A 11 -7.28 -44.53 40.22
CA ALA A 11 -6.15 -43.95 39.54
C ALA A 11 -6.65 -42.67 38.78
N ALA A 12 -6.33 -41.51 39.34
CA ALA A 12 -6.53 -40.21 38.64
C ALA A 12 -5.44 -40.06 37.58
N GLY A 13 -5.78 -40.32 36.30
CA GLY A 13 -4.90 -40.05 35.17
C GLY A 13 -4.83 -38.54 34.94
N ALA A 14 -3.69 -37.94 35.24
CA ALA A 14 -3.39 -36.58 34.81
C ALA A 14 -3.18 -36.56 33.28
N LEU A 15 -4.17 -36.08 32.52
CA LEU A 15 -3.96 -35.73 31.12
C LEU A 15 -2.99 -34.54 31.09
N ALA A 16 -1.73 -34.79 30.72
CA ALA A 16 -0.80 -33.75 30.36
C ALA A 16 -1.32 -33.10 29.06
N LEU A 17 -1.84 -31.88 29.14
CA LEU A 17 -2.05 -31.02 27.98
C LEU A 17 -0.69 -30.77 27.33
N VAL A 18 -0.40 -31.53 26.27
CA VAL A 18 0.73 -31.21 25.38
C VAL A 18 0.36 -29.89 24.70
N PRO A 19 1.09 -28.79 24.90
CA PRO A 19 0.82 -27.58 24.15
C PRO A 19 0.96 -27.90 22.67
N ALA A 20 -0.09 -27.58 21.88
CA ALA A 20 0.00 -27.66 20.43
C ALA A 20 1.22 -26.83 19.97
N PRO A 21 2.03 -27.34 19.03
CA PRO A 21 3.13 -26.55 18.50
C PRO A 21 2.54 -25.21 18.00
N ALA A 22 3.06 -24.11 18.50
CA ALA A 22 2.77 -22.81 17.94
C ALA A 22 3.17 -22.90 16.46
N HIS A 23 2.21 -22.84 15.55
CA HIS A 23 2.51 -22.72 14.14
C HIS A 23 3.35 -21.46 13.99
N ALA A 24 4.58 -21.61 13.48
CA ALA A 24 5.37 -20.48 13.07
C ALA A 24 4.49 -19.68 12.11
N GLU A 25 4.26 -18.40 12.41
CA GLU A 25 3.47 -17.54 11.56
C GLU A 25 4.17 -17.48 10.21
N ASP A 26 3.51 -17.91 9.13
CA ASP A 26 4.09 -17.86 7.80
C ASP A 26 4.47 -16.42 7.46
N VAL A 27 5.75 -16.15 7.29
CA VAL A 27 6.28 -14.83 7.01
C VAL A 27 6.57 -14.70 5.52
N ILE A 28 6.08 -13.63 4.92
CA ILE A 28 6.39 -13.30 3.52
C ILE A 28 7.79 -12.65 3.49
N THR A 29 8.75 -13.34 2.87
CA THR A 29 10.15 -12.89 2.81
C THR A 29 10.57 -12.41 1.41
N THR A 30 9.76 -12.66 0.39
CA THR A 30 10.05 -12.24 -0.99
C THR A 30 8.78 -12.05 -1.80
N GLN A 31 8.90 -11.36 -2.92
CA GLN A 31 7.86 -11.15 -3.91
C GLN A 31 8.49 -11.22 -5.32
N GLU A 32 7.74 -11.67 -6.33
CA GLU A 32 8.27 -11.86 -7.69
C GLU A 32 8.83 -10.56 -8.30
N TYR A 33 8.16 -9.43 -8.11
CA TYR A 33 8.61 -8.14 -8.62
C TYR A 33 9.98 -7.70 -8.09
N PHE A 34 10.40 -8.23 -6.92
CA PHE A 34 11.70 -7.89 -6.33
C PHE A 34 12.85 -8.25 -7.26
N SER A 35 12.81 -9.45 -7.83
CA SER A 35 13.77 -9.90 -8.84
C SER A 35 13.56 -9.22 -10.18
N TYR A 36 12.31 -9.03 -10.60
CA TYR A 36 11.96 -8.36 -11.85
C TYR A 36 12.56 -6.95 -11.95
N TYR A 37 12.50 -6.18 -10.86
CA TYR A 37 13.05 -4.81 -10.81
C TYR A 37 14.50 -4.73 -10.32
N HIS A 38 15.17 -5.85 -10.09
CA HIS A 38 16.53 -5.90 -9.57
C HIS A 38 16.73 -5.05 -8.31
N LEU A 39 15.78 -5.13 -7.36
CA LEU A 39 15.80 -4.31 -6.16
C LEU A 39 16.97 -4.65 -5.24
N ASP A 40 17.50 -5.87 -5.29
CA ASP A 40 18.76 -6.28 -4.66
C ASP A 40 19.93 -5.40 -5.11
N GLN A 41 20.03 -5.13 -6.42
CA GLN A 41 21.10 -4.30 -6.97
C GLN A 41 20.91 -2.82 -6.56
N ALA A 42 19.67 -2.33 -6.53
CA ALA A 42 19.38 -0.98 -6.05
C ALA A 42 19.80 -0.82 -4.58
N ARG A 43 19.45 -1.79 -3.74
CA ARG A 43 19.84 -1.82 -2.33
C ARG A 43 21.35 -1.92 -2.14
N ALA A 44 22.03 -2.76 -2.92
CA ALA A 44 23.50 -2.89 -2.88
C ALA A 44 24.21 -1.56 -3.22
N LYS A 45 23.57 -0.71 -4.03
CA LYS A 45 24.05 0.65 -4.36
C LYS A 45 23.62 1.71 -3.33
N GLY A 46 22.91 1.32 -2.26
CA GLY A 46 22.44 2.21 -1.21
C GLY A 46 21.11 2.92 -1.51
N TYR A 47 20.41 2.57 -2.58
CA TYR A 47 19.10 3.12 -2.90
C TYR A 47 18.01 2.32 -2.15
N THR A 48 17.54 2.88 -1.06
CA THR A 48 16.60 2.25 -0.11
C THR A 48 15.44 3.17 0.29
N GLY A 49 15.35 4.35 -0.32
CA GLY A 49 14.39 5.38 0.05
C GLY A 49 14.77 6.17 1.31
N LYS A 50 16.01 6.01 1.82
CA LYS A 50 16.48 6.69 3.02
C LYS A 50 16.38 8.22 2.87
N GLY A 51 15.76 8.86 3.88
CA GLY A 51 15.55 10.31 3.89
C GLY A 51 14.33 10.76 3.09
N VAL A 52 13.55 9.83 2.53
CA VAL A 52 12.30 10.14 1.82
C VAL A 52 11.10 9.80 2.69
N THR A 53 10.10 10.67 2.68
CA THR A 53 8.82 10.48 3.36
C THR A 53 7.74 10.16 2.32
N ILE A 54 7.08 9.02 2.48
CA ILE A 54 5.96 8.57 1.63
C ILE A 54 4.69 8.63 2.45
N ALA A 55 3.62 9.22 1.90
CA ALA A 55 2.27 9.14 2.44
C ALA A 55 1.50 8.03 1.71
N LEU A 56 0.91 7.12 2.46
CA LEU A 56 0.01 6.08 1.94
C LEU A 56 -1.42 6.41 2.33
N PHE A 57 -2.30 6.61 1.34
CA PHE A 57 -3.73 6.74 1.54
C PHE A 57 -4.40 5.40 1.21
N ASP A 58 -4.86 4.70 2.23
CA ASP A 58 -5.42 3.36 2.08
C ASP A 58 -6.33 2.99 3.26
N GLY A 59 -6.79 1.75 3.34
CA GLY A 59 -7.39 1.18 4.53
C GLY A 59 -6.42 1.14 5.72
N PRO A 60 -6.89 0.70 6.89
CA PRO A 60 -6.05 0.57 8.07
C PRO A 60 -4.83 -0.30 7.82
N VAL A 61 -3.67 0.10 8.37
CA VAL A 61 -2.41 -0.64 8.31
C VAL A 61 -2.14 -1.31 9.65
N ASP A 62 -1.92 -2.62 9.64
CA ASP A 62 -1.44 -3.34 10.82
C ASP A 62 0.08 -3.21 10.95
N THR A 63 0.52 -2.24 11.72
CA THR A 63 1.95 -2.00 11.95
C THR A 63 2.64 -3.11 12.75
N SER A 64 1.86 -4.03 13.34
CA SER A 64 2.37 -5.22 14.03
C SER A 64 2.57 -6.43 13.11
N ALA A 65 2.14 -6.33 11.85
CA ALA A 65 2.31 -7.40 10.88
C ALA A 65 3.78 -7.82 10.73
N PRO A 66 4.10 -9.11 10.65
CA PRO A 66 5.47 -9.60 10.49
C PRO A 66 6.21 -8.94 9.33
N GLU A 67 5.52 -8.67 8.23
CA GLU A 67 6.01 -8.05 7.01
C GLU A 67 6.46 -6.60 7.20
N LEU A 68 5.95 -5.93 8.25
CA LEU A 68 6.26 -4.54 8.57
C LEU A 68 7.22 -4.38 9.76
N LYS A 69 7.72 -5.49 10.29
CA LYS A 69 8.66 -5.47 11.41
C LYS A 69 9.90 -4.64 11.09
N GLY A 70 10.16 -3.64 11.92
CA GLY A 70 11.32 -2.75 11.77
C GLY A 70 11.17 -1.66 10.69
N ALA A 71 10.02 -1.55 10.04
CA ALA A 71 9.72 -0.43 9.16
C ALA A 71 9.44 0.86 9.96
N ASN A 72 9.78 2.00 9.38
CA ASN A 72 9.52 3.31 9.98
C ASN A 72 8.14 3.81 9.56
N ILE A 73 7.11 3.48 10.33
CA ILE A 73 5.70 3.79 10.02
C ILE A 73 5.11 4.66 11.13
N THR A 74 4.38 5.70 10.73
CA THR A 74 3.61 6.55 11.63
C THR A 74 2.19 6.70 11.09
N ASP A 75 1.18 6.33 11.87
CA ASP A 75 -0.21 6.60 11.53
C ASP A 75 -0.53 8.07 11.83
N LYS A 76 -0.98 8.77 10.79
CA LYS A 76 -1.36 10.18 10.78
C LYS A 76 -2.86 10.38 10.60
N SER A 77 -3.62 9.30 10.61
CA SER A 77 -5.08 9.36 10.51
C SER A 77 -5.66 10.21 11.63
N ARG A 78 -6.50 11.17 11.29
CA ARG A 78 -7.17 12.02 12.30
C ARG A 78 -8.42 11.39 12.88
N CYS A 79 -8.83 10.28 12.33
CA CYS A 79 -9.99 9.53 12.75
C CYS A 79 -9.74 8.04 12.47
N THR A 80 -10.37 7.20 13.26
CA THR A 80 -10.40 5.76 13.01
C THR A 80 -11.62 5.45 12.14
N ILE A 81 -11.40 4.79 11.03
CA ILE A 81 -12.46 4.28 10.18
C ILE A 81 -12.69 2.82 10.59
N GLU A 82 -13.93 2.46 10.90
CA GLU A 82 -14.29 1.06 11.07
C GLU A 82 -14.30 0.40 9.69
N ALA A 83 -13.23 -0.31 9.40
CA ALA A 83 -13.00 -0.89 8.08
C ALA A 83 -13.17 -2.40 8.09
N ALA A 84 -13.64 -2.95 6.97
CA ALA A 84 -13.72 -4.38 6.77
C ALA A 84 -12.32 -5.03 6.83
N PRO A 85 -12.21 -6.33 7.21
CA PRO A 85 -10.94 -7.05 7.18
C PRO A 85 -10.22 -6.97 5.82
N SER A 86 -10.96 -6.90 4.71
CA SER A 86 -10.41 -6.72 3.37
C SER A 86 -9.67 -5.39 3.20
N SER A 87 -10.18 -4.30 3.76
CA SER A 87 -9.51 -3.00 3.75
C SER A 87 -8.22 -3.02 4.56
N LYS A 88 -8.22 -3.68 5.72
CA LYS A 88 -7.00 -3.88 6.52
C LYS A 88 -5.98 -4.76 5.78
N THR A 89 -6.44 -5.81 5.09
CA THR A 89 -5.61 -6.64 4.21
C THR A 89 -4.96 -5.77 3.15
N HIS A 90 -5.75 -4.92 2.47
CA HIS A 90 -5.26 -4.07 1.40
C HIS A 90 -4.26 -3.02 1.94
N GLY A 91 -4.61 -2.24 2.94
CA GLY A 91 -3.72 -1.21 3.49
C GLY A 91 -2.39 -1.77 4.01
N THR A 92 -2.43 -2.90 4.74
CA THR A 92 -1.21 -3.56 5.23
C THR A 92 -0.35 -4.10 4.10
N ALA A 93 -0.98 -4.68 3.06
CA ALA A 93 -0.26 -5.13 1.86
C ALA A 93 0.43 -3.96 1.14
N MET A 94 -0.28 -2.86 0.87
CA MET A 94 0.31 -1.68 0.19
C MET A 94 1.46 -1.08 1.00
N ALA A 95 1.35 -1.00 2.32
CA ALA A 95 2.42 -0.58 3.20
C ALA A 95 3.65 -1.52 3.10
N SER A 96 3.43 -2.84 3.06
CA SER A 96 4.51 -3.81 2.97
C SER A 96 5.25 -3.76 1.62
N LEU A 97 4.53 -3.53 0.51
CA LEU A 97 5.14 -3.32 -0.80
C LEU A 97 6.05 -2.07 -0.84
N LEU A 98 5.72 -1.04 -0.06
CA LEU A 98 6.54 0.16 0.07
C LEU A 98 7.75 -0.06 0.97
N VAL A 99 7.56 -0.54 2.22
CA VAL A 99 8.56 -0.41 3.28
C VAL A 99 8.92 -1.70 4.02
N SER A 100 8.45 -2.89 3.57
CA SER A 100 8.95 -4.16 4.12
C SER A 100 10.48 -4.21 4.05
N ARG A 101 11.13 -4.64 5.13
CA ARG A 101 12.58 -4.81 5.16
C ARG A 101 13.06 -5.88 4.17
N ASP A 102 12.25 -6.90 3.96
CA ASP A 102 12.61 -8.02 3.10
C ASP A 102 12.39 -7.70 1.61
N TYR A 103 11.23 -7.18 1.26
CA TYR A 103 10.83 -7.01 -0.15
C TYR A 103 10.28 -5.62 -0.51
N GLY A 104 10.10 -4.70 0.43
CA GLY A 104 9.61 -3.35 0.14
C GLY A 104 10.53 -2.62 -0.83
N VAL A 105 9.98 -1.81 -1.73
CA VAL A 105 10.78 -1.08 -2.72
C VAL A 105 11.67 -0.04 -2.06
N ALA A 106 11.17 0.65 -1.04
CA ALA A 106 11.84 1.72 -0.31
C ALA A 106 11.91 1.43 1.19
N PRO A 107 12.65 0.38 1.64
CA PRO A 107 12.59 -0.14 3.01
C PRO A 107 13.08 0.83 4.09
N ASP A 108 13.85 1.86 3.75
CA ASP A 108 14.36 2.88 4.67
C ASP A 108 13.61 4.21 4.56
N ALA A 109 12.54 4.30 3.75
CA ALA A 109 11.68 5.46 3.72
C ALA A 109 10.86 5.57 5.02
N ALA A 110 10.51 6.80 5.41
CA ALA A 110 9.47 7.03 6.41
C ALA A 110 8.10 6.87 5.73
N LEU A 111 7.23 6.04 6.29
CA LEU A 111 5.86 5.86 5.81
C LEU A 111 4.88 6.52 6.77
N LEU A 112 4.13 7.48 6.25
CA LEU A 112 2.98 8.08 6.93
C LEU A 112 1.71 7.42 6.37
N THR A 113 0.90 6.82 7.23
CA THR A 113 -0.36 6.19 6.81
C THR A 113 -1.54 7.09 7.15
N TYR A 114 -2.50 7.14 6.24
CA TYR A 114 -3.73 7.90 6.37
C TYR A 114 -4.89 7.00 5.95
N GLN A 115 -5.82 6.78 6.86
CA GLN A 115 -7.01 6.00 6.52
C GLN A 115 -7.91 6.81 5.60
N SER A 116 -8.25 6.23 4.47
CA SER A 116 -9.21 6.74 3.50
C SER A 116 -10.36 5.75 3.35
N THR A 117 -11.59 6.25 3.21
CA THR A 117 -12.76 5.41 2.96
C THR A 117 -12.84 5.02 1.49
N THR A 118 -13.18 3.76 1.22
CA THR A 118 -13.62 3.29 -0.09
C THR A 118 -15.14 3.13 -0.12
N LYS A 119 -15.71 2.94 -1.32
CA LYS A 119 -17.15 2.59 -1.48
C LYS A 119 -17.54 1.30 -0.74
N ASP A 120 -16.57 0.42 -0.52
CA ASP A 120 -16.76 -0.90 0.10
C ASP A 120 -16.54 -0.87 1.62
N ASP A 121 -15.95 0.19 2.14
CA ASP A 121 -15.86 0.43 3.58
C ASP A 121 -17.21 0.95 4.07
N VAL A 122 -18.08 0.00 4.32
CA VAL A 122 -19.44 0.30 4.72
C VAL A 122 -19.46 0.68 6.18
N SER A 123 -19.94 1.84 6.40
CA SER A 123 -20.66 2.23 7.58
C SER A 123 -19.88 2.54 8.85
N GLY A 124 -20.02 3.73 9.26
CA GLY A 124 -19.95 4.11 10.65
C GLY A 124 -18.59 4.50 11.18
N GLY A 125 -17.57 4.54 10.37
CA GLY A 125 -16.32 5.17 10.75
C GLY A 125 -16.54 6.66 10.97
N THR A 126 -16.18 7.14 12.14
CA THR A 126 -16.50 8.48 12.63
C THR A 126 -15.63 9.59 12.04
N CYS A 127 -15.14 9.46 10.81
CA CYS A 127 -14.50 10.57 10.11
C CYS A 127 -15.46 11.70 9.77
N GLU A 128 -16.77 11.47 9.88
CA GLU A 128 -17.77 12.50 9.74
C GLU A 128 -17.76 13.44 10.94
N ASN A 129 -17.54 14.72 10.66
CA ASN A 129 -17.93 15.83 11.53
C ASN A 129 -17.15 16.09 12.84
N LEU A 130 -15.86 16.16 12.80
CA LEU A 130 -15.18 17.05 13.76
C LEU A 130 -15.35 18.51 13.28
N GLY A 131 -16.48 19.13 13.58
CA GLY A 131 -16.79 20.50 13.18
C GLY A 131 -17.15 20.69 11.71
N GLY A 132 -17.80 19.72 11.07
CA GLY A 132 -18.27 19.80 9.68
C GLY A 132 -17.18 19.58 8.63
N LYS A 133 -16.01 19.09 9.00
CA LYS A 133 -14.91 18.77 8.09
C LYS A 133 -14.78 17.26 7.90
N ARG A 134 -14.66 16.82 6.67
CA ARG A 134 -14.32 15.43 6.33
C ARG A 134 -12.82 15.27 6.31
N TYR A 135 -12.25 14.63 7.33
CA TYR A 135 -10.81 14.38 7.44
C TYR A 135 -10.31 13.22 6.58
N ASP A 136 -11.23 12.46 5.99
CA ASP A 136 -10.98 11.36 5.07
C ASP A 136 -11.14 11.73 3.58
N SER A 137 -11.53 12.98 3.29
CA SER A 137 -11.63 13.43 1.90
C SER A 137 -10.24 13.54 1.26
N ILE A 138 -10.14 13.18 -0.01
CA ILE A 138 -8.86 13.16 -0.75
C ILE A 138 -8.16 14.51 -0.71
N SER A 139 -8.90 15.60 -0.90
CA SER A 139 -8.34 16.96 -0.84
C SER A 139 -7.75 17.27 0.52
N HIS A 140 -8.43 16.83 1.60
CA HIS A 140 -7.92 17.00 2.96
C HIS A 140 -6.68 16.16 3.21
N LEU A 141 -6.70 14.88 2.82
CA LEU A 141 -5.56 13.96 2.99
C LEU A 141 -4.32 14.44 2.23
N ILE A 142 -4.48 14.92 0.99
CA ILE A 142 -3.37 15.49 0.22
C ILE A 142 -2.77 16.69 0.96
N ASN A 143 -3.60 17.65 1.40
CA ASN A 143 -3.13 18.82 2.12
C ASN A 143 -2.44 18.45 3.43
N GLN A 144 -3.00 17.51 4.20
CA GLN A 144 -2.41 17.04 5.44
C GLN A 144 -1.07 16.35 5.20
N ALA A 145 -0.96 15.48 4.18
CA ALA A 145 0.29 14.81 3.84
C ALA A 145 1.40 15.81 3.46
N ILE A 146 1.06 16.88 2.72
CA ILE A 146 1.99 17.96 2.41
C ILE A 146 2.47 18.65 3.70
N ASP A 147 1.55 19.00 4.60
CA ASP A 147 1.85 19.65 5.87
C ASP A 147 2.68 18.75 6.81
N ASP A 148 2.50 17.43 6.73
CA ASP A 148 3.27 16.41 7.47
C ASP A 148 4.63 16.10 6.80
N GLY A 149 4.97 16.75 5.69
CA GLY A 149 6.28 16.65 5.02
C GLY A 149 6.42 15.47 4.06
N ALA A 150 5.33 14.90 3.56
CA ALA A 150 5.38 13.88 2.53
C ALA A 150 6.00 14.45 1.24
N GLN A 151 6.84 13.66 0.60
CA GLN A 151 7.46 13.98 -0.69
C GLN A 151 6.83 13.17 -1.83
N ILE A 152 6.20 12.05 -1.49
CA ILE A 152 5.47 11.18 -2.40
C ILE A 152 4.17 10.78 -1.72
N ILE A 153 3.07 10.77 -2.46
CA ILE A 153 1.77 10.27 -2.03
C ILE A 153 1.44 9.06 -2.89
N SER A 154 1.15 7.91 -2.26
CA SER A 154 0.70 6.67 -2.90
C SER A 154 -0.79 6.46 -2.59
N PHE A 155 -1.62 6.45 -3.65
CA PHE A 155 -3.05 6.27 -3.55
C PHE A 155 -3.50 5.08 -4.38
N SER A 156 -3.80 3.97 -3.72
CA SER A 156 -4.09 2.68 -4.36
C SER A 156 -5.57 2.34 -4.44
N GLN A 157 -6.44 3.32 -4.25
CA GLN A 157 -7.88 3.13 -4.19
C GLN A 157 -8.58 3.88 -5.33
N GLY A 158 -9.71 3.34 -5.80
CA GLY A 158 -10.61 4.05 -6.70
C GLY A 158 -11.43 5.09 -5.94
N SER A 159 -11.52 6.31 -6.45
CA SER A 159 -12.35 7.36 -5.85
C SER A 159 -12.85 8.34 -6.90
N GLU A 160 -13.98 8.95 -6.64
CA GLU A 160 -14.41 10.13 -7.39
C GLU A 160 -13.61 11.35 -6.91
N ALA A 161 -12.68 11.80 -7.74
CA ALA A 161 -11.73 12.85 -7.39
C ALA A 161 -11.80 14.03 -8.35
N ARG A 162 -13.03 14.51 -8.65
CA ARG A 162 -13.29 15.55 -9.67
C ARG A 162 -13.50 16.95 -9.13
N GLY A 163 -13.60 17.13 -7.81
CA GLY A 163 -13.89 18.41 -7.19
C GLY A 163 -12.79 19.46 -7.37
N ASP A 164 -13.14 20.72 -7.39
CA ASP A 164 -12.17 21.82 -7.42
C ASP A 164 -11.25 21.81 -6.19
N ASP A 165 -11.71 21.32 -5.06
CA ASP A 165 -10.92 21.13 -3.85
C ASP A 165 -9.78 20.13 -4.08
N VAL A 166 -10.03 19.03 -4.79
CA VAL A 166 -9.00 18.05 -5.18
C VAL A 166 -8.01 18.68 -6.17
N LYS A 167 -8.52 19.42 -7.18
CA LYS A 167 -7.68 20.15 -8.13
C LYS A 167 -6.68 21.06 -7.43
N TRP A 168 -7.15 21.86 -6.49
CA TRP A 168 -6.28 22.79 -5.76
C TRP A 168 -5.30 22.08 -4.82
N ALA A 169 -5.71 20.96 -4.21
CA ALA A 169 -4.80 20.14 -3.41
C ALA A 169 -3.67 19.54 -4.27
N ILE A 170 -3.98 19.05 -5.48
CA ILE A 170 -2.97 18.56 -6.43
C ILE A 170 -2.05 19.68 -6.88
N ALA A 171 -2.60 20.86 -7.24
CA ALA A 171 -1.80 22.02 -7.64
C ALA A 171 -0.80 22.40 -6.53
N ARG A 172 -1.25 22.39 -5.27
CA ARG A 172 -0.38 22.63 -4.11
C ARG A 172 0.69 21.55 -3.98
N ALA A 173 0.34 20.26 -4.16
CA ALA A 173 1.31 19.17 -4.12
C ALA A 173 2.44 19.40 -5.15
N ILE A 174 2.08 19.72 -6.39
CA ILE A 174 3.05 20.00 -7.47
C ILE A 174 3.94 21.20 -7.12
N GLU A 175 3.36 22.30 -6.63
CA GLU A 175 4.09 23.50 -6.19
C GLU A 175 5.09 23.20 -5.09
N GLN A 176 4.72 22.34 -4.12
CA GLN A 176 5.59 21.91 -3.03
C GLN A 176 6.55 20.77 -3.39
N GLY A 177 6.58 20.36 -4.66
CA GLY A 177 7.46 19.29 -5.15
C GLY A 177 7.04 17.88 -4.72
N VAL A 178 5.80 17.70 -4.25
CA VAL A 178 5.24 16.41 -3.85
C VAL A 178 4.69 15.68 -5.07
N VAL A 179 5.09 14.43 -5.28
CA VAL A 179 4.61 13.59 -6.38
C VAL A 179 3.40 12.79 -5.91
N VAL A 180 2.28 12.92 -6.60
CA VAL A 180 1.07 12.14 -6.36
C VAL A 180 1.03 10.96 -7.34
N VAL A 181 0.91 9.73 -6.81
CA VAL A 181 0.86 8.48 -7.58
C VAL A 181 -0.47 7.81 -7.31
N ALA A 182 -1.21 7.46 -8.35
CA ALA A 182 -2.55 6.93 -8.23
C ALA A 182 -2.80 5.73 -9.15
N ALA A 183 -3.60 4.77 -8.69
CA ALA A 183 -3.98 3.59 -9.45
C ALA A 183 -4.91 3.95 -10.61
N ALA A 184 -4.70 3.32 -11.78
CA ALA A 184 -5.51 3.54 -12.97
C ALA A 184 -6.89 2.86 -12.91
N GLY A 185 -7.07 1.88 -12.01
CA GLY A 185 -8.32 1.11 -11.88
C GLY A 185 -8.24 -0.30 -12.48
N ASN A 186 -9.20 -1.14 -12.09
CA ASN A 186 -9.23 -2.57 -12.41
C ASN A 186 -10.46 -2.98 -13.23
N SER A 187 -11.11 -2.04 -13.91
CA SER A 187 -12.38 -2.26 -14.63
C SER A 187 -12.17 -2.70 -16.07
N LYS A 188 -10.92 -2.84 -16.53
CA LYS A 188 -10.61 -3.22 -17.92
C LYS A 188 -11.23 -2.25 -18.95
N THR A 189 -11.20 -0.98 -18.66
CA THR A 189 -11.78 0.08 -19.49
C THR A 189 -10.82 1.27 -19.57
N ASP A 190 -11.14 2.23 -20.44
CA ASP A 190 -10.50 3.54 -20.49
C ASP A 190 -11.13 4.55 -19.52
N GLU A 191 -11.62 4.09 -18.38
CA GLU A 191 -12.23 4.89 -17.32
C GLU A 191 -11.26 5.92 -16.74
N ASN A 192 -10.93 6.91 -17.55
CA ASN A 192 -9.98 7.92 -17.14
C ASN A 192 -10.63 9.09 -16.43
N ASP A 193 -11.94 9.11 -16.35
CA ASP A 193 -12.64 10.33 -16.05
C ASP A 193 -13.15 10.48 -14.62
N ALA A 194 -12.87 9.54 -13.74
CA ALA A 194 -13.39 9.55 -12.38
C ALA A 194 -12.31 9.59 -11.27
N GLY A 195 -11.14 9.04 -11.50
CA GLY A 195 -10.13 8.85 -10.47
C GLY A 195 -9.11 9.99 -10.36
N LEU A 196 -8.27 9.91 -9.34
CA LEU A 196 -7.20 10.87 -9.09
C LEU A 196 -6.17 10.93 -10.23
N GLN A 197 -5.94 9.79 -10.91
CA GLN A 197 -5.02 9.66 -12.05
C GLN A 197 -5.38 10.56 -13.24
N TRP A 198 -6.60 11.05 -13.30
CA TRP A 198 -7.07 11.96 -14.37
C TRP A 198 -6.42 13.35 -14.31
N TRP A 199 -6.00 13.80 -13.16
CA TRP A 199 -5.46 15.14 -13.00
C TRP A 199 -4.06 15.27 -13.56
N SER A 200 -3.82 16.31 -14.36
CA SER A 200 -2.47 16.65 -14.85
C SER A 200 -1.50 16.80 -13.69
N GLY A 201 -0.33 16.14 -13.79
CA GLY A 201 0.69 16.15 -12.75
C GLY A 201 0.58 15.00 -11.74
N VAL A 202 -0.47 14.19 -11.81
CA VAL A 202 -0.59 12.92 -11.10
C VAL A 202 0.04 11.81 -11.95
N VAL A 203 0.82 10.93 -11.33
CA VAL A 203 1.36 9.72 -11.95
C VAL A 203 0.30 8.63 -11.89
N GLY A 204 -0.46 8.47 -12.96
CA GLY A 204 -1.41 7.36 -13.11
C GLY A 204 -0.67 6.06 -13.43
N VAL A 205 -0.94 5.00 -12.67
CA VAL A 205 -0.22 3.72 -12.77
C VAL A 205 -1.17 2.61 -13.20
N SER A 206 -0.93 2.03 -14.37
CA SER A 206 -1.58 0.80 -14.83
C SER A 206 -0.79 -0.44 -14.39
N ALA A 207 -1.40 -1.63 -14.54
CA ALA A 207 -0.76 -2.88 -14.15
C ALA A 207 -0.26 -3.65 -15.38
N ILE A 208 0.97 -4.17 -15.27
CA ILE A 208 1.54 -5.16 -16.16
C ILE A 208 1.78 -6.48 -15.42
N THR A 209 1.87 -7.56 -16.17
CA THR A 209 2.35 -8.87 -15.73
C THR A 209 3.88 -8.90 -15.73
N ALA A 210 4.49 -9.92 -15.13
CA ALA A 210 5.94 -10.06 -15.07
C ALA A 210 6.61 -10.25 -16.47
N ASP A 211 5.86 -10.62 -17.50
CA ASP A 211 6.33 -10.68 -18.89
C ASP A 211 6.16 -9.34 -19.64
N GLY A 212 5.75 -8.28 -18.94
CA GLY A 212 5.65 -6.92 -19.47
C GLY A 212 4.37 -6.62 -20.26
N GLN A 213 3.41 -7.55 -20.30
CA GLN A 213 2.13 -7.32 -20.96
C GLN A 213 1.17 -6.58 -20.03
N ARG A 214 0.26 -5.78 -20.60
CA ARG A 214 -0.80 -5.16 -19.78
C ARG A 214 -1.65 -6.26 -19.14
N ALA A 215 -1.81 -6.18 -17.83
CA ALA A 215 -2.66 -7.12 -17.10
C ALA A 215 -4.12 -7.00 -17.57
N ASP A 216 -4.79 -8.13 -17.73
CA ASP A 216 -6.14 -8.20 -18.31
C ASP A 216 -7.17 -7.34 -17.58
N TYR A 217 -7.03 -7.18 -16.28
CA TYR A 217 -7.91 -6.36 -15.45
C TYR A 217 -7.57 -4.87 -15.48
N SER A 218 -6.36 -4.50 -15.91
CA SER A 218 -5.89 -3.10 -15.81
C SER A 218 -6.69 -2.18 -16.70
N SER A 219 -7.16 -1.08 -16.13
CA SER A 219 -7.66 0.06 -16.90
C SER A 219 -6.51 0.80 -17.60
N TRP A 220 -6.81 1.57 -18.64
CA TRP A 220 -5.87 2.29 -19.50
C TRP A 220 -6.41 3.68 -19.88
N GLY A 221 -5.68 4.40 -20.72
CA GLY A 221 -6.13 5.66 -21.32
C GLY A 221 -5.31 6.88 -20.88
N ASN A 222 -5.83 8.07 -21.11
CA ASN A 222 -5.10 9.34 -20.97
C ASN A 222 -4.64 9.67 -19.55
N GLY A 223 -5.25 9.09 -18.53
CA GLY A 223 -4.83 9.25 -17.12
C GLY A 223 -3.62 8.38 -16.74
N VAL A 224 -3.17 7.48 -17.63
CA VAL A 224 -2.03 6.58 -17.34
C VAL A 224 -0.73 7.26 -17.77
N THR A 225 0.19 7.38 -16.83
CA THR A 225 1.54 7.92 -17.05
C THR A 225 2.57 6.81 -17.22
N THR A 226 2.39 5.71 -16.50
CA THR A 226 3.31 4.57 -16.46
C THR A 226 2.59 3.28 -16.08
N ALA A 227 3.33 2.18 -16.14
CA ALA A 227 2.85 0.89 -15.66
C ALA A 227 3.89 0.24 -14.74
N ALA A 228 3.41 -0.56 -13.80
CA ALA A 228 4.26 -1.41 -12.96
C ALA A 228 3.63 -2.80 -12.79
N VAL A 229 4.41 -3.77 -12.28
CA VAL A 229 3.91 -5.13 -12.02
C VAL A 229 2.72 -5.07 -11.06
N GLY A 230 1.57 -5.55 -11.52
CA GLY A 230 0.31 -5.55 -10.77
C GLY A 230 0.03 -6.84 -10.02
N GLY A 231 1.04 -7.68 -9.82
CA GLY A 231 0.92 -8.97 -9.14
C GLY A 231 1.04 -10.19 -10.08
N PRO A 232 0.85 -11.42 -9.57
CA PRO A 232 0.40 -11.69 -8.20
C PRO A 232 1.46 -11.34 -7.14
N VAL A 233 1.01 -10.76 -6.03
CA VAL A 233 1.79 -10.63 -4.80
C VAL A 233 1.14 -11.45 -3.70
N THR A 234 1.94 -12.06 -2.84
CA THR A 234 1.42 -12.75 -1.66
C THR A 234 1.11 -11.74 -0.58
N VAL A 235 -0.08 -11.82 0.01
CA VAL A 235 -0.53 -10.93 1.09
C VAL A 235 -1.13 -11.72 2.23
N ARG A 236 -1.13 -11.16 3.43
CA ARG A 236 -1.82 -11.68 4.62
C ARG A 236 -3.28 -11.23 4.59
N ASP A 237 -4.19 -12.19 4.57
CA ASP A 237 -5.63 -11.91 4.58
C ASP A 237 -6.15 -11.84 6.02
N TYR A 238 -6.61 -10.67 6.44
CA TYR A 238 -7.14 -10.45 7.79
C TYR A 238 -8.56 -10.98 8.01
N GLY A 239 -9.25 -11.38 6.94
CA GLY A 239 -10.56 -12.05 7.05
C GLY A 239 -10.43 -13.54 7.37
N THR A 240 -9.41 -14.19 6.81
CA THR A 240 -9.22 -15.64 6.91
C THR A 240 -7.99 -16.04 7.72
N GLY A 241 -7.04 -15.12 7.94
CA GLY A 241 -5.78 -15.35 8.64
C GLY A 241 -4.72 -16.11 7.82
N VAL A 242 -4.96 -16.34 6.52
CA VAL A 242 -4.04 -17.10 5.64
C VAL A 242 -3.37 -16.18 4.62
N LEU A 243 -2.26 -16.65 4.06
CA LEU A 243 -1.61 -15.99 2.94
C LEU A 243 -2.36 -16.31 1.63
N ARG A 244 -2.55 -15.29 0.79
CA ARG A 244 -3.20 -15.46 -0.53
C ARG A 244 -2.61 -14.54 -1.58
N PRO A 245 -2.76 -14.84 -2.88
CA PRO A 245 -2.39 -13.93 -3.94
C PRO A 245 -3.32 -12.70 -3.99
N MET A 246 -2.75 -11.57 -4.40
CA MET A 246 -3.46 -10.33 -4.71
C MET A 246 -2.92 -9.74 -6.01
N ASN A 247 -3.83 -9.23 -6.84
CA ASN A 247 -3.52 -8.52 -8.08
C ASN A 247 -4.26 -7.18 -8.10
N GLY A 248 -3.74 -6.22 -8.85
CA GLY A 248 -4.43 -4.94 -9.06
C GLY A 248 -3.49 -3.83 -9.50
N THR A 249 -4.04 -2.79 -10.09
CA THR A 249 -3.33 -1.51 -10.24
C THR A 249 -2.98 -0.91 -8.88
N SER A 250 -3.71 -1.31 -7.83
CA SER A 250 -3.37 -1.00 -6.44
C SER A 250 -2.03 -1.60 -5.99
N VAL A 251 -1.63 -2.77 -6.52
CA VAL A 251 -0.30 -3.37 -6.30
C VAL A 251 0.77 -2.61 -7.08
N ALA A 252 0.50 -2.25 -8.32
CA ALA A 252 1.42 -1.50 -9.18
C ALA A 252 1.77 -0.11 -8.62
N THR A 253 0.80 0.56 -8.01
CA THR A 253 0.93 1.93 -7.51
C THR A 253 2.01 2.10 -6.43
N PRO A 254 2.06 1.31 -5.33
CA PRO A 254 3.12 1.43 -4.34
C PRO A 254 4.48 1.02 -4.89
N LEU A 255 4.56 0.12 -5.88
CA LEU A 255 5.83 -0.19 -6.53
C LEU A 255 6.37 1.03 -7.29
N ALA A 256 5.53 1.71 -8.08
CA ALA A 256 5.89 2.94 -8.77
C ALA A 256 6.24 4.07 -7.77
N ALA A 257 5.46 4.24 -6.70
CA ALA A 257 5.73 5.23 -5.65
C ALA A 257 7.06 4.95 -4.93
N GLY A 258 7.36 3.69 -4.62
CA GLY A 258 8.62 3.26 -4.05
C GLY A 258 9.82 3.55 -4.97
N MET A 259 9.70 3.28 -6.28
CA MET A 259 10.75 3.62 -7.25
C MET A 259 10.99 5.13 -7.35
N LEU A 260 9.92 5.93 -7.30
CA LEU A 260 10.03 7.38 -7.22
C LEU A 260 10.69 7.83 -5.92
N ALA A 261 10.53 7.10 -4.81
CA ALA A 261 11.25 7.36 -3.57
C ALA A 261 12.76 7.08 -3.72
N LEU A 262 13.15 6.00 -4.43
CA LEU A 262 14.56 5.77 -4.75
C LEU A 262 15.13 6.90 -5.64
N ALA A 263 14.35 7.38 -6.61
CA ALA A 263 14.73 8.51 -7.45
C ALA A 263 14.85 9.81 -6.63
N ARG A 264 13.92 10.08 -5.73
CA ARG A 264 13.95 11.22 -4.81
C ARG A 264 15.17 11.17 -3.89
N GLN A 265 15.52 10.00 -3.36
CA GLN A 265 16.75 9.84 -2.58
C GLN A 265 17.99 10.21 -3.38
N LYS A 266 18.03 9.83 -4.66
CA LYS A 266 19.16 10.13 -5.54
C LYS A 266 19.22 11.59 -5.94
N TRP A 267 18.05 12.22 -6.14
CA TRP A 267 17.93 13.62 -6.56
C TRP A 267 16.98 14.36 -5.61
N PRO A 268 17.47 14.74 -4.42
CA PRO A 268 16.62 15.32 -3.36
C PRO A 268 15.97 16.64 -3.76
N ASP A 269 16.64 17.42 -4.61
CA ASP A 269 16.18 18.74 -5.06
C ASP A 269 15.36 18.68 -6.37
N ALA A 270 15.10 17.49 -6.91
CA ALA A 270 14.30 17.36 -8.12
C ALA A 270 12.85 17.83 -7.87
N THR A 271 12.30 18.61 -8.78
CA THR A 271 10.88 18.98 -8.74
C THR A 271 9.98 17.78 -9.01
N ALA A 272 8.68 17.86 -8.66
CA ALA A 272 7.71 16.82 -8.98
C ALA A 272 7.70 16.51 -10.48
N ASN A 273 7.73 17.52 -11.34
CA ASN A 273 7.77 17.35 -12.79
C ASN A 273 9.06 16.66 -13.29
N GLN A 274 10.20 16.92 -12.68
CA GLN A 274 11.45 16.23 -13.04
C GLN A 274 11.38 14.73 -12.67
N LEU A 275 10.81 14.39 -11.51
CA LEU A 275 10.58 13.00 -11.13
C LEU A 275 9.56 12.31 -12.03
N LEU A 276 8.49 13.01 -12.43
CA LEU A 276 7.54 12.51 -13.43
C LEU A 276 8.24 12.19 -14.75
N GLN A 277 9.15 13.05 -15.21
CA GLN A 277 9.93 12.81 -16.42
C GLN A 277 10.89 11.62 -16.29
N VAL A 278 11.42 11.32 -15.10
CA VAL A 278 12.20 10.11 -14.86
C VAL A 278 11.37 8.89 -15.23
N VAL A 279 10.15 8.80 -14.73
CA VAL A 279 9.26 7.66 -15.00
C VAL A 279 8.95 7.52 -16.50
N THR A 280 8.62 8.63 -17.16
CA THR A 280 8.21 8.61 -18.57
C THR A 280 9.37 8.41 -19.56
N LYS A 281 10.58 8.86 -19.23
CA LYS A 281 11.73 8.81 -20.15
C LYS A 281 12.66 7.62 -19.92
N THR A 282 12.62 7.00 -18.75
CA THR A 282 13.50 5.89 -18.37
C THR A 282 12.76 4.58 -18.17
N ALA A 283 11.46 4.53 -18.44
CA ALA A 283 10.71 3.28 -18.49
C ALA A 283 11.35 2.31 -19.49
N LEU A 284 11.26 1.00 -19.21
CA LEU A 284 11.86 -0.05 -20.07
C LEU A 284 11.36 0.01 -21.51
N ASN A 285 10.16 0.53 -21.74
CA ASN A 285 9.56 0.76 -23.05
C ASN A 285 8.96 2.17 -23.11
N PRO A 286 9.77 3.23 -23.31
CA PRO A 286 9.30 4.61 -23.20
C PRO A 286 8.42 5.08 -24.37
N ASN A 287 8.26 4.28 -25.43
CA ASN A 287 7.62 4.67 -26.69
C ASN A 287 6.47 3.74 -27.07
N HIS A 288 5.61 3.38 -26.15
CA HIS A 288 4.36 2.72 -26.52
C HIS A 288 3.39 3.77 -27.07
N GLU A 289 3.20 3.76 -28.39
CA GLU A 289 2.03 4.31 -29.07
C GLU A 289 0.80 3.43 -28.81
#